data_239f68ac20016c0fb49615b90b14362f
#
_entry.id   239f68ac20016c0fb49615b90b14362f
#
_cell.length_a   1.000
_cell.length_b   1.000
_cell.length_c   1.000
_cell.angle_alpha   90.00
_cell.angle_beta   90.00
_cell.angle_gamma   90.00
#
_symmetry.space_group_name_H-M   'P 1'
#
loop_
_entity.id
_entity.type
_entity.pdbx_description
1 polymer ?
#
loop_
_entity_poly.entity_id
_entity_poly.type
_entity_poly.pdbx_seq_one_letter_code
_entity_poly.pdbx_strand_id
1 'polypeptide(L)'
;WQYDERGWLTDISHISEGHRVTVHYGYDEKGRLTGERQTVHHPQTEALLWQHETRHAYNAQGLANRCIPDSLPAVEWLTYGSGYLAGMKLGDTPLVEYTRDRLHRETLRRFGRYELTTAYTPAGQLQRQHLNSLQYDRDYTWNDNGELIRISSPRQTRSYSYSTTGRLTGVHTTAANLDIRIPYATDPAGNRLPDPELHPDSALSMWPDNRIARDAHYLYRYDRHGRLTEKTDLIPEGGIRTDDERTHRYHYDSQHRLVHYTRTQYEEPLVESRYLYDPLGRRVAKRVWRRERDLTGWMSLSRKPQVTWYGWDGDRLTTIQNDR
;
A
#
# COMPACT_ATOMS: atom_id res chain seq x y z
N TRP A 1 16.95 0.19 23.44
CA TRP A 1 17.65 1.19 22.64
C TRP A 1 19.12 1.11 22.99
N GLN A 2 19.97 0.99 21.99
CA GLN A 2 21.43 0.98 22.14
C GLN A 2 22.05 2.08 21.30
N TYR A 3 23.13 2.67 21.79
CA TYR A 3 23.82 3.79 21.16
C TYR A 3 25.32 3.48 21.12
N ASP A 4 26.02 3.99 20.11
CA ASP A 4 27.48 3.91 20.04
C ASP A 4 28.16 4.98 20.89
N GLU A 5 29.49 5.01 20.89
CA GLU A 5 30.29 5.98 21.65
C GLU A 5 30.04 7.44 21.25
N ARG A 6 29.53 7.65 20.03
CA ARG A 6 29.18 8.98 19.50
C ARG A 6 27.78 9.42 19.89
N GLY A 7 27.00 8.53 20.53
CA GLY A 7 25.60 8.77 20.88
C GLY A 7 24.63 8.50 19.74
N TRP A 8 25.05 7.83 18.66
CA TRP A 8 24.17 7.49 17.57
C TRP A 8 23.46 6.16 17.86
N LEU A 9 22.19 6.09 17.50
CA LEU A 9 21.34 4.93 17.74
C LEU A 9 21.78 3.77 16.83
N THR A 10 22.19 2.66 17.43
CA THR A 10 22.65 1.47 16.70
C THR A 10 21.60 0.36 16.64
N ASP A 11 20.80 0.21 17.69
CA ASP A 11 19.82 -0.86 17.77
C ASP A 11 18.57 -0.47 18.54
N ILE A 12 17.43 -0.92 18.05
CA ILE A 12 16.16 -0.89 18.75
C ILE A 12 15.59 -2.31 18.72
N SER A 13 15.26 -2.86 19.87
CA SER A 13 14.73 -4.20 20.00
C SER A 13 13.46 -4.24 20.83
N HIS A 14 12.55 -5.11 20.47
CA HIS A 14 11.37 -5.45 21.26
C HIS A 14 10.91 -6.89 21.02
N ILE A 15 9.93 -7.31 21.77
CA ILE A 15 9.29 -8.62 21.60
C ILE A 15 7.94 -8.40 20.91
N SER A 16 7.74 -9.08 19.77
CA SER A 16 6.48 -9.10 19.01
C SER A 16 5.99 -10.55 18.92
N GLU A 17 4.81 -10.84 19.46
CA GLU A 17 4.27 -12.21 19.52
C GLU A 17 5.32 -13.26 19.97
N GLY A 18 6.06 -12.93 21.02
CA GLY A 18 7.15 -13.76 21.58
C GLY A 18 8.47 -13.71 20.82
N HIS A 19 8.50 -13.24 19.60
CA HIS A 19 9.71 -13.14 18.79
C HIS A 19 10.48 -11.86 19.09
N ARG A 20 11.81 -11.95 19.13
CA ARG A 20 12.65 -10.75 19.21
C ARG A 20 12.81 -10.17 17.83
N VAL A 21 12.32 -8.95 17.64
CA VAL A 21 12.47 -8.17 16.42
C VAL A 21 13.36 -6.98 16.70
N THR A 22 14.43 -6.84 15.95
CA THR A 22 15.42 -5.78 16.13
C THR A 22 15.65 -5.04 14.83
N VAL A 23 15.82 -3.72 14.96
CA VAL A 23 16.29 -2.86 13.88
C VAL A 23 17.71 -2.42 14.22
N HIS A 24 18.64 -2.62 13.30
CA HIS A 24 20.04 -2.26 13.42
C HIS A 24 20.39 -1.15 12.46
N TYR A 25 21.16 -0.16 12.89
CA TYR A 25 21.61 0.96 12.08
C TYR A 25 23.15 1.01 12.01
N GLY A 26 23.67 1.29 10.82
CA GLY A 26 25.07 1.57 10.58
C GLY A 26 25.27 3.01 10.07
N TYR A 27 26.42 3.60 10.42
CA TYR A 27 26.73 4.98 10.06
C TYR A 27 28.15 5.08 9.48
N ASP A 28 28.39 6.09 8.65
CA ASP A 28 29.70 6.47 8.22
C ASP A 28 30.36 7.45 9.22
N GLU A 29 31.60 7.86 8.93
CA GLU A 29 32.34 8.79 9.78
C GLU A 29 31.67 10.16 9.93
N LYS A 30 30.84 10.54 9.00
CA LYS A 30 30.07 11.81 9.01
C LYS A 30 28.71 11.70 9.69
N GLY A 31 28.36 10.52 10.21
CA GLY A 31 27.06 10.29 10.87
C GLY A 31 25.91 10.05 9.90
N ARG A 32 26.18 9.79 8.62
CA ARG A 32 25.13 9.44 7.66
C ARG A 32 24.81 7.95 7.74
N LEU A 33 23.53 7.61 7.61
CA LEU A 33 23.07 6.23 7.67
C LEU A 33 23.58 5.44 6.45
N THR A 34 24.41 4.43 6.70
CA THR A 34 24.96 3.54 5.65
C THR A 34 24.21 2.25 5.52
N GLY A 35 23.38 1.89 6.50
CA GLY A 35 22.60 0.68 6.45
C GLY A 35 21.54 0.60 7.54
N GLU A 36 20.50 -0.12 7.22
CA GLU A 36 19.42 -0.51 8.12
C GLU A 36 19.17 -2.00 7.94
N ARG A 37 19.11 -2.73 9.05
CA ARG A 37 18.88 -4.18 9.03
C ARG A 37 17.78 -4.54 10.01
N GLN A 38 16.80 -5.32 9.55
CA GLN A 38 15.79 -5.94 10.41
C GLN A 38 16.15 -7.41 10.65
N THR A 39 16.01 -7.85 11.88
CA THR A 39 16.21 -9.25 12.26
C THR A 39 15.04 -9.76 13.09
N VAL A 40 14.68 -11.03 12.87
CA VAL A 40 13.66 -11.74 13.67
C VAL A 40 14.29 -13.01 14.21
N HIS A 41 14.22 -13.19 15.53
CA HIS A 41 14.76 -14.35 16.24
C HIS A 41 13.63 -15.18 16.85
N HIS A 42 13.86 -16.50 16.87
CA HIS A 42 12.94 -17.46 17.44
C HIS A 42 12.76 -17.21 18.94
N PRO A 43 11.52 -17.28 19.48
CA PRO A 43 11.25 -16.93 20.88
C PRO A 43 11.94 -17.84 21.92
N GLN A 44 12.23 -19.08 21.58
CA GLN A 44 12.77 -20.07 22.52
C GLN A 44 14.24 -20.41 22.25
N THR A 45 14.59 -20.62 20.99
CA THR A 45 15.95 -21.02 20.59
C THR A 45 16.88 -19.86 20.32
N GLU A 46 16.33 -18.63 20.23
CA GLU A 46 17.03 -17.41 19.83
C GLU A 46 17.71 -17.50 18.46
N ALA A 47 17.41 -18.54 17.67
CA ALA A 47 17.93 -18.70 16.32
C ALA A 47 17.39 -17.60 15.40
N LEU A 48 18.25 -17.11 14.52
CA LEU A 48 17.84 -16.16 13.47
C LEU A 48 16.88 -16.86 12.51
N LEU A 49 15.65 -16.33 12.41
CA LEU A 49 14.63 -16.82 11.49
C LEU A 49 14.67 -16.07 10.16
N TRP A 50 14.93 -14.78 10.21
CA TRP A 50 14.94 -13.92 9.03
C TRP A 50 15.73 -12.65 9.29
N GLN A 51 16.36 -12.14 8.24
CA GLN A 51 16.99 -10.83 8.23
C GLN A 51 16.84 -10.17 6.87
N HIS A 52 16.82 -8.87 6.87
CA HIS A 52 16.87 -8.04 5.68
C HIS A 52 17.75 -6.82 5.96
N GLU A 53 18.68 -6.54 5.07
CA GLU A 53 19.54 -5.38 5.15
C GLU A 53 19.41 -4.52 3.90
N THR A 54 19.34 -3.23 4.08
CA THR A 54 19.43 -2.24 3.01
C THR A 54 20.61 -1.33 3.30
N ARG A 55 21.57 -1.26 2.38
CA ARG A 55 22.74 -0.37 2.48
C ARG A 55 22.55 0.84 1.59
N HIS A 56 23.12 1.95 2.02
CA HIS A 56 23.09 3.23 1.33
C HIS A 56 24.49 3.72 1.01
N ALA A 57 24.64 4.29 -0.18
CA ALA A 57 25.83 5.05 -0.56
C ALA A 57 25.45 6.48 -0.88
N TYR A 58 26.40 7.39 -0.73
CA TYR A 58 26.22 8.82 -0.91
C TYR A 58 27.13 9.34 -2.01
N ASN A 59 26.66 10.31 -2.79
CA ASN A 59 27.48 10.98 -3.79
C ASN A 59 28.38 12.06 -3.15
N ALA A 60 29.21 12.71 -3.95
CA ALA A 60 30.10 13.76 -3.49
C ALA A 60 29.40 14.97 -2.86
N GLN A 61 28.13 15.18 -3.18
CA GLN A 61 27.30 16.26 -2.64
C GLN A 61 26.60 15.85 -1.33
N GLY A 62 26.78 14.62 -0.86
CA GLY A 62 26.16 14.11 0.36
C GLY A 62 24.72 13.61 0.20
N LEU A 63 24.24 13.45 -1.03
CA LEU A 63 22.92 12.88 -1.31
C LEU A 63 23.00 11.36 -1.35
N ALA A 64 22.03 10.68 -0.73
CA ALA A 64 21.87 9.25 -0.84
C ALA A 64 21.48 8.90 -2.29
N ASN A 65 22.42 8.36 -3.05
CA ASN A 65 22.24 8.10 -4.47
C ASN A 65 22.21 6.62 -4.83
N ARG A 66 22.42 5.73 -3.87
CA ARG A 66 22.42 4.29 -4.10
C ARG A 66 21.82 3.54 -2.92
N CYS A 67 20.92 2.62 -3.23
CA CYS A 67 20.27 1.73 -2.29
C CYS A 67 20.54 0.28 -2.70
N ILE A 68 21.09 -0.51 -1.79
CA ILE A 68 21.51 -1.90 -2.03
C ILE A 68 20.74 -2.81 -1.09
N PRO A 69 19.54 -3.32 -1.49
CA PRO A 69 18.82 -4.32 -0.72
C PRO A 69 19.52 -5.68 -0.80
N ASP A 70 19.36 -6.48 0.25
CA ASP A 70 19.89 -7.84 0.27
C ASP A 70 19.42 -8.67 -0.92
N SER A 71 20.35 -9.38 -1.54
CA SER A 71 20.08 -10.33 -2.63
C SER A 71 19.43 -9.74 -3.87
N LEU A 72 19.32 -8.44 -3.96
CA LEU A 72 18.73 -7.73 -5.09
C LEU A 72 19.74 -6.77 -5.72
N PRO A 73 19.58 -6.45 -7.01
CA PRO A 73 20.41 -5.45 -7.66
C PRO A 73 20.25 -4.07 -6.99
N ALA A 74 21.35 -3.32 -6.93
CA ALA A 74 21.34 -1.97 -6.41
C ALA A 74 20.49 -1.03 -7.27
N VAL A 75 19.74 -0.15 -6.63
CA VAL A 75 19.08 0.99 -7.28
C VAL A 75 19.99 2.21 -7.15
N GLU A 76 20.29 2.85 -8.24
CA GLU A 76 21.08 4.07 -8.27
C GLU A 76 20.28 5.22 -8.90
N TRP A 77 20.26 6.36 -8.21
CA TRP A 77 19.62 7.59 -8.66
C TRP A 77 20.69 8.54 -9.23
N LEU A 78 20.52 8.92 -10.49
CA LEU A 78 21.33 9.92 -11.14
C LEU A 78 20.66 11.28 -10.96
N THR A 79 21.38 12.23 -10.40
CA THR A 79 20.86 13.55 -10.09
C THR A 79 21.67 14.64 -10.76
N TYR A 80 21.07 15.83 -10.90
CA TYR A 80 21.73 17.03 -11.36
C TYR A 80 21.33 18.23 -10.49
N GLY A 81 22.12 19.32 -10.57
CA GLY A 81 21.86 20.51 -9.78
C GLY A 81 21.87 20.21 -8.28
N SER A 82 20.88 20.68 -7.56
CA SER A 82 20.73 20.50 -6.11
C SER A 82 20.06 19.18 -5.71
N GLY A 83 19.97 18.20 -6.61
CA GLY A 83 19.43 16.87 -6.33
C GLY A 83 18.19 16.50 -7.15
N TYR A 84 17.94 17.17 -8.26
CA TYR A 84 16.85 16.80 -9.17
C TYR A 84 17.16 15.48 -9.87
N LEU A 85 16.18 14.59 -9.92
CA LEU A 85 16.33 13.26 -10.51
C LEU A 85 16.47 13.36 -12.03
N ALA A 86 17.59 12.86 -12.57
CA ALA A 86 17.86 12.77 -14.00
C ALA A 86 17.69 11.36 -14.57
N GLY A 87 17.77 10.33 -13.72
CA GLY A 87 17.62 8.96 -14.15
C GLY A 87 17.78 7.97 -13.02
N MET A 88 17.53 6.69 -13.34
CA MET A 88 17.68 5.58 -12.42
C MET A 88 18.28 4.38 -13.14
N LYS A 89 19.12 3.64 -12.41
CA LYS A 89 19.71 2.36 -12.83
C LYS A 89 19.32 1.26 -11.85
N LEU A 90 19.16 0.04 -12.36
CA LEU A 90 19.05 -1.16 -11.57
C LEU A 90 20.26 -2.06 -11.87
N GLY A 91 21.16 -2.19 -10.91
CA GLY A 91 22.50 -2.73 -11.17
C GLY A 91 23.19 -1.91 -12.25
N ASP A 92 23.62 -2.55 -13.32
CA ASP A 92 24.25 -1.90 -14.47
C ASP A 92 23.26 -1.50 -15.58
N THR A 93 21.97 -1.80 -15.40
CA THR A 93 20.93 -1.59 -16.40
C THR A 93 20.23 -0.26 -16.18
N PRO A 94 20.28 0.69 -17.12
CA PRO A 94 19.48 1.89 -17.08
C PRO A 94 17.98 1.54 -17.11
N LEU A 95 17.21 2.08 -16.17
CA LEU A 95 15.74 1.89 -16.11
C LEU A 95 15.02 3.03 -16.76
N VAL A 96 15.38 4.25 -16.42
CA VAL A 96 14.66 5.45 -16.83
C VAL A 96 15.61 6.64 -16.88
N GLU A 97 15.38 7.52 -17.87
CA GLU A 97 16.02 8.82 -17.99
C GLU A 97 14.97 9.91 -18.08
N TYR A 98 15.20 11.02 -17.41
CA TYR A 98 14.31 12.18 -17.38
C TYR A 98 14.95 13.39 -18.03
N THR A 99 14.17 14.08 -18.88
CA THR A 99 14.48 15.45 -19.31
C THR A 99 13.52 16.39 -18.60
N ARG A 100 14.04 17.52 -18.12
CA ARG A 100 13.26 18.49 -17.35
C ARG A 100 13.36 19.89 -17.98
N ASP A 101 12.31 20.68 -17.76
CA ASP A 101 12.28 22.07 -18.18
C ASP A 101 13.04 22.97 -17.18
N ARG A 102 13.02 24.28 -17.42
CA ARG A 102 13.71 25.28 -16.56
C ARG A 102 13.11 25.35 -15.13
N LEU A 103 11.88 24.87 -14.93
CA LEU A 103 11.24 24.76 -13.62
C LEU A 103 11.44 23.37 -13.00
N HIS A 104 12.31 22.55 -13.59
CA HIS A 104 12.63 21.18 -13.17
C HIS A 104 11.45 20.21 -13.25
N ARG A 105 10.42 20.54 -14.03
CA ARG A 105 9.30 19.63 -14.30
C ARG A 105 9.69 18.63 -15.37
N GLU A 106 9.22 17.38 -15.24
CA GLU A 106 9.46 16.33 -16.21
C GLU A 106 8.78 16.65 -17.55
N THR A 107 9.56 16.73 -18.63
CA THR A 107 9.05 16.94 -20.00
C THR A 107 9.21 15.70 -20.86
N LEU A 108 10.18 14.84 -20.56
CA LEU A 108 10.42 13.60 -21.27
C LEU A 108 10.88 12.52 -20.29
N ARG A 109 10.33 11.33 -20.42
CA ARG A 109 10.75 10.13 -19.72
C ARG A 109 11.05 9.04 -20.75
N ARG A 110 12.27 8.52 -20.72
CA ARG A 110 12.70 7.38 -21.54
C ARG A 110 12.84 6.14 -20.67
N PHE A 111 12.21 5.04 -21.08
CA PHE A 111 12.30 3.76 -20.39
C PHE A 111 12.23 2.62 -21.40
N GLY A 112 13.36 1.94 -21.59
CA GLY A 112 13.53 0.97 -22.68
C GLY A 112 13.33 1.63 -24.05
N ARG A 113 12.42 1.11 -24.86
CA ARG A 113 12.04 1.65 -26.17
C ARG A 113 10.96 2.74 -26.11
N TYR A 114 10.45 3.03 -24.94
CA TYR A 114 9.33 3.96 -24.79
C TYR A 114 9.79 5.35 -24.41
N GLU A 115 9.12 6.34 -24.94
CA GLU A 115 9.29 7.75 -24.63
C GLU A 115 7.95 8.36 -24.27
N LEU A 116 7.85 8.88 -23.06
CA LEU A 116 6.69 9.62 -22.58
C LEU A 116 7.01 11.10 -22.57
N THR A 117 6.32 11.87 -23.41
CA THR A 117 6.42 13.33 -23.46
C THR A 117 5.30 13.94 -22.63
N THR A 118 5.62 14.93 -21.82
CA THR A 118 4.68 15.61 -20.93
C THR A 118 4.68 17.10 -21.19
N ALA A 119 3.52 17.70 -21.36
CA ALA A 119 3.32 19.13 -21.49
C ALA A 119 2.42 19.67 -20.36
N TYR A 120 2.63 20.94 -20.02
CA TYR A 120 1.93 21.62 -18.92
C TYR A 120 1.21 22.85 -19.41
N THR A 121 0.11 23.21 -18.75
CA THR A 121 -0.57 24.49 -18.95
C THR A 121 0.31 25.64 -18.43
N PRO A 122 0.03 26.90 -18.79
CA PRO A 122 0.70 28.05 -18.20
C PRO A 122 0.59 28.12 -16.67
N ALA A 123 -0.47 27.55 -16.10
CA ALA A 123 -0.67 27.43 -14.65
C ALA A 123 0.13 26.27 -14.01
N GLY A 124 0.87 25.49 -14.79
CA GLY A 124 1.66 24.37 -14.30
C GLY A 124 0.90 23.05 -14.13
N GLN A 125 -0.34 22.98 -14.61
CA GLN A 125 -1.14 21.76 -14.58
C GLN A 125 -0.77 20.84 -15.74
N LEU A 126 -0.88 19.53 -15.53
CA LEU A 126 -0.64 18.54 -16.59
C LEU A 126 -1.64 18.74 -17.73
N GLN A 127 -1.15 19.03 -18.93
CA GLN A 127 -1.98 19.26 -20.11
C GLN A 127 -2.05 18.05 -21.03
N ARG A 128 -0.90 17.42 -21.28
CA ARG A 128 -0.79 16.31 -22.20
C ARG A 128 0.30 15.36 -21.82
N GLN A 129 0.05 14.08 -21.99
CA GLN A 129 1.04 13.01 -22.01
C GLN A 129 0.93 12.25 -23.32
N HIS A 130 2.06 12.12 -24.01
CA HIS A 130 2.17 11.38 -25.26
C HIS A 130 3.23 10.29 -25.09
N LEU A 131 2.82 9.03 -25.19
CA LEU A 131 3.72 7.90 -25.32
C LEU A 131 3.94 7.64 -26.80
N ASN A 132 5.16 7.24 -27.21
CA ASN A 132 5.46 6.85 -28.59
C ASN A 132 4.71 5.57 -29.06
N SER A 133 3.53 5.36 -28.50
CA SER A 133 2.53 4.38 -28.84
C SER A 133 1.17 5.04 -28.72
N LEU A 134 0.46 5.20 -29.82
CA LEU A 134 -0.82 5.94 -29.92
C LEU A 134 -1.92 5.49 -28.94
N GLN A 135 -1.76 4.33 -28.32
CA GLN A 135 -2.78 3.77 -27.41
C GLN A 135 -2.83 4.43 -26.04
N TYR A 136 -1.84 5.24 -25.70
CA TYR A 136 -1.66 5.80 -24.36
C TYR A 136 -1.61 7.32 -24.31
N ASP A 137 -1.92 7.99 -25.42
CA ASP A 137 -2.02 9.45 -25.43
C ASP A 137 -3.13 9.92 -24.52
N ARG A 138 -2.87 10.94 -23.73
CA ARG A 138 -3.84 11.54 -22.81
C ARG A 138 -3.77 13.05 -22.87
N ASP A 139 -4.95 13.66 -23.04
CA ASP A 139 -5.16 15.09 -22.92
C ASP A 139 -5.98 15.35 -21.65
N TYR A 140 -5.53 16.31 -20.85
CA TYR A 140 -6.13 16.69 -19.57
C TYR A 140 -6.75 18.07 -19.69
N THR A 141 -7.97 18.21 -19.25
CA THR A 141 -8.70 19.48 -19.27
C THR A 141 -9.08 19.87 -17.85
N TRP A 142 -8.85 21.12 -17.50
CA TRP A 142 -9.07 21.70 -16.19
C TRP A 142 -10.09 22.83 -16.27
N ASN A 143 -10.89 23.01 -15.19
CA ASN A 143 -11.77 24.16 -15.08
C ASN A 143 -11.04 25.35 -14.43
N ASP A 144 -11.72 26.47 -14.32
CA ASP A 144 -11.17 27.70 -13.73
C ASP A 144 -10.83 27.58 -12.24
N ASN A 145 -11.43 26.62 -11.54
CA ASN A 145 -11.14 26.31 -10.14
C ASN A 145 -9.92 25.39 -9.96
N GLY A 146 -9.28 24.98 -11.06
CA GLY A 146 -8.14 24.04 -11.01
C GLY A 146 -8.54 22.59 -10.81
N GLU A 147 -9.79 22.23 -11.02
CA GLU A 147 -10.28 20.85 -10.93
C GLU A 147 -10.18 20.16 -12.29
N LEU A 148 -9.72 18.91 -12.28
CA LEU A 148 -9.62 18.08 -13.48
C LEU A 148 -11.01 17.66 -13.95
N ILE A 149 -11.44 18.13 -15.12
CA ILE A 149 -12.78 17.84 -15.63
C ILE A 149 -12.80 16.78 -16.73
N ARG A 150 -11.68 16.51 -17.39
CA ARG A 150 -11.64 15.48 -18.45
C ARG A 150 -10.23 14.93 -18.68
N ILE A 151 -10.19 13.61 -18.90
CA ILE A 151 -9.03 12.92 -19.48
C ILE A 151 -9.51 12.27 -20.77
N SER A 152 -8.94 12.68 -21.89
CA SER A 152 -9.26 12.16 -23.22
C SER A 152 -8.09 11.32 -23.75
N SER A 153 -8.39 10.14 -24.27
CA SER A 153 -7.44 9.27 -24.95
C SER A 153 -8.07 8.68 -26.22
N PRO A 154 -7.29 8.09 -27.16
CA PRO A 154 -7.87 7.49 -28.35
C PRO A 154 -8.87 6.36 -28.07
N ARG A 155 -8.76 5.69 -26.91
CA ARG A 155 -9.63 4.57 -26.55
C ARG A 155 -10.86 4.96 -25.77
N GLN A 156 -10.72 5.96 -24.92
CA GLN A 156 -11.82 6.39 -24.04
C GLN A 156 -11.67 7.85 -23.61
N THR A 157 -12.78 8.45 -23.27
CA THR A 157 -12.86 9.76 -22.60
C THR A 157 -13.50 9.58 -21.24
N ARG A 158 -12.91 10.20 -20.23
CA ARG A 158 -13.42 10.20 -18.86
C ARG A 158 -13.65 11.64 -18.43
N SER A 159 -14.88 11.96 -18.05
CA SER A 159 -15.29 13.30 -17.61
C SER A 159 -15.66 13.28 -16.13
N TYR A 160 -15.29 14.33 -15.42
CA TYR A 160 -15.49 14.46 -13.97
C TYR A 160 -16.36 15.66 -13.68
N SER A 161 -17.33 15.48 -12.80
CA SER A 161 -18.25 16.52 -12.33
C SER A 161 -18.02 16.79 -10.85
N TYR A 162 -18.16 18.06 -10.46
CA TYR A 162 -17.91 18.52 -9.08
C TYR A 162 -19.07 19.32 -8.54
N SER A 163 -19.26 19.27 -7.23
CA SER A 163 -20.17 20.16 -6.51
C SER A 163 -19.57 21.57 -6.42
N THR A 164 -20.38 22.53 -5.98
CA THR A 164 -19.93 23.90 -5.72
C THR A 164 -18.85 23.99 -4.64
N THR A 165 -18.72 22.96 -3.78
CA THR A 165 -17.71 22.86 -2.74
C THR A 165 -16.48 22.06 -3.17
N GLY A 166 -16.37 21.69 -4.45
CA GLY A 166 -15.22 20.97 -5.01
C GLY A 166 -15.21 19.45 -4.75
N ARG A 167 -16.34 18.87 -4.35
CA ARG A 167 -16.46 17.42 -4.18
C ARG A 167 -16.81 16.76 -5.51
N LEU A 168 -16.17 15.64 -5.83
CA LEU A 168 -16.49 14.84 -7.02
C LEU A 168 -17.92 14.29 -6.92
N THR A 169 -18.77 14.61 -7.88
CA THR A 169 -20.18 14.18 -7.93
C THR A 169 -20.45 13.11 -8.97
N GLY A 170 -19.55 12.91 -9.91
CA GLY A 170 -19.74 11.87 -10.92
C GLY A 170 -18.55 11.69 -11.83
N VAL A 171 -18.45 10.50 -12.40
CA VAL A 171 -17.50 10.15 -13.45
C VAL A 171 -18.28 9.56 -14.62
N HIS A 172 -18.07 10.11 -15.81
CA HIS A 172 -18.66 9.64 -17.05
C HIS A 172 -17.55 9.11 -17.97
N THR A 173 -17.58 7.83 -18.28
CA THR A 173 -16.63 7.18 -19.16
C THR A 173 -17.30 6.76 -20.45
N THR A 174 -16.76 7.23 -21.59
CA THR A 174 -17.23 6.88 -22.93
C THR A 174 -16.11 6.21 -23.72
N ALA A 175 -16.46 5.19 -24.49
CA ALA A 175 -15.61 4.49 -25.43
C ALA A 175 -16.48 3.97 -26.61
N ALA A 176 -15.90 3.31 -27.61
CA ALA A 176 -16.61 2.90 -28.82
C ALA A 176 -17.92 2.12 -28.54
N ASN A 177 -17.94 1.27 -27.51
CA ASN A 177 -19.12 0.48 -27.11
C ASN A 177 -19.41 0.57 -25.61
N LEU A 178 -19.01 1.68 -24.99
CA LEU A 178 -19.11 1.86 -23.56
C LEU A 178 -19.59 3.27 -23.25
N ASP A 179 -20.65 3.35 -22.45
CA ASP A 179 -21.14 4.60 -21.84
C ASP A 179 -21.51 4.27 -20.40
N ILE A 180 -20.62 4.63 -19.48
CA ILE A 180 -20.80 4.35 -18.05
C ILE A 180 -20.79 5.67 -17.28
N ARG A 181 -21.84 5.88 -16.49
CA ARG A 181 -21.96 7.00 -15.55
C ARG A 181 -21.96 6.44 -14.14
N ILE A 182 -21.01 6.90 -13.34
CA ILE A 182 -20.90 6.54 -11.93
C ILE A 182 -21.13 7.81 -11.10
N PRO A 183 -22.31 7.96 -10.49
CA PRO A 183 -22.56 9.07 -9.59
C PRO A 183 -21.89 8.86 -8.25
N TYR A 184 -21.51 9.95 -7.61
CA TYR A 184 -20.89 9.98 -6.30
C TYR A 184 -21.72 10.88 -5.38
N ALA A 185 -22.54 10.27 -4.54
CA ALA A 185 -23.23 10.96 -3.46
C ALA A 185 -22.36 10.98 -2.21
N THR A 186 -22.40 12.07 -1.48
CA THR A 186 -21.73 12.21 -0.18
C THR A 186 -22.69 12.77 0.85
N ASP A 187 -22.53 12.35 2.09
CA ASP A 187 -23.24 12.96 3.21
C ASP A 187 -22.54 14.28 3.65
N PRO A 188 -23.12 15.06 4.56
CA PRO A 188 -22.52 16.29 5.05
C PRO A 188 -21.14 16.10 5.68
N ALA A 189 -20.86 14.93 6.24
CA ALA A 189 -19.56 14.59 6.82
C ALA A 189 -18.50 14.19 5.78
N GLY A 190 -18.92 14.06 4.50
CA GLY A 190 -18.04 13.69 3.39
C GLY A 190 -17.92 12.18 3.16
N ASN A 191 -18.72 11.36 3.81
CA ASN A 191 -18.77 9.93 3.54
C ASN A 191 -19.38 9.68 2.17
N ARG A 192 -18.75 8.79 1.38
CA ARG A 192 -19.31 8.38 0.10
C ARG A 192 -20.50 7.45 0.34
N LEU A 193 -21.60 7.77 -0.29
CA LEU A 193 -22.84 7.00 -0.24
C LEU A 193 -23.16 6.40 -1.61
N PRO A 194 -23.89 5.27 -1.68
CA PRO A 194 -24.52 4.83 -2.90
C PRO A 194 -25.51 5.88 -3.40
N ASP A 195 -25.59 6.01 -4.73
CA ASP A 195 -26.60 6.89 -5.33
C ASP A 195 -28.01 6.36 -5.02
N PRO A 196 -28.91 7.19 -4.44
CA PRO A 196 -30.25 6.74 -4.06
C PRO A 196 -31.13 6.34 -5.25
N GLU A 197 -30.91 6.91 -6.44
CA GLU A 197 -31.67 6.58 -7.63
C GLU A 197 -31.25 5.22 -8.21
N LEU A 198 -29.95 4.91 -8.17
CA LEU A 198 -29.42 3.65 -8.67
C LEU A 198 -29.50 2.53 -7.64
N HIS A 199 -29.45 2.87 -6.36
CA HIS A 199 -29.43 1.93 -5.25
C HIS A 199 -30.46 2.32 -4.17
N PRO A 200 -31.78 2.33 -4.50
CA PRO A 200 -32.82 2.76 -3.55
C PRO A 200 -32.90 1.85 -2.32
N ASP A 201 -32.50 0.59 -2.47
CA ASP A 201 -32.54 -0.42 -1.41
C ASP A 201 -31.19 -0.61 -0.73
N SER A 202 -30.29 0.37 -0.82
CA SER A 202 -28.98 0.27 -0.20
C SER A 202 -29.07 0.05 1.31
N ALA A 203 -28.40 -1.00 1.79
CA ALA A 203 -28.32 -1.35 3.20
C ALA A 203 -27.17 -0.64 3.93
N LEU A 204 -26.48 0.32 3.27
CA LEU A 204 -25.41 1.07 3.91
C LEU A 204 -25.94 1.89 5.06
N SER A 205 -25.39 1.67 6.25
CA SER A 205 -25.64 2.47 7.44
C SER A 205 -24.35 2.86 8.12
N MET A 206 -24.36 4.02 8.78
CA MET A 206 -23.20 4.59 9.45
C MET A 206 -23.50 4.78 10.93
N TRP A 207 -22.50 4.55 11.79
CA TRP A 207 -22.53 5.03 13.16
C TRP A 207 -22.41 6.55 13.20
N PRO A 208 -22.88 7.22 14.27
CA PRO A 208 -22.79 8.68 14.38
C PRO A 208 -21.35 9.24 14.28
N ASP A 209 -20.37 8.43 14.51
CA ASP A 209 -18.93 8.75 14.41
C ASP A 209 -18.30 8.47 13.04
N ASN A 210 -19.12 8.35 12.00
CA ASN A 210 -18.73 8.11 10.61
C ASN A 210 -18.09 6.74 10.33
N ARG A 211 -18.25 5.77 11.22
CA ARG A 211 -17.84 4.38 10.96
C ARG A 211 -18.96 3.61 10.29
N ILE A 212 -18.60 2.78 9.31
CA ILE A 212 -19.59 1.92 8.63
C ILE A 212 -20.15 0.91 9.63
N ALA A 213 -21.47 0.91 9.83
CA ALA A 213 -22.14 -0.08 10.66
C ALA A 213 -22.54 -1.31 9.85
N ARG A 214 -23.01 -1.10 8.62
CA ARG A 214 -23.46 -2.14 7.71
C ARG A 214 -23.38 -1.66 6.27
N ASP A 215 -23.03 -2.58 5.36
CA ASP A 215 -23.18 -2.40 3.92
C ASP A 215 -23.95 -3.58 3.28
N ALA A 216 -23.90 -3.70 1.96
CA ALA A 216 -24.62 -4.77 1.25
C ALA A 216 -24.10 -6.18 1.57
N HIS A 217 -22.89 -6.30 2.08
CA HIS A 217 -22.20 -7.57 2.23
C HIS A 217 -21.84 -7.91 3.67
N TYR A 218 -21.66 -6.89 4.54
CA TYR A 218 -21.10 -7.08 5.88
C TYR A 218 -21.78 -6.25 6.95
N LEU A 219 -21.77 -6.81 8.17
CA LEU A 219 -22.03 -6.11 9.41
C LEU A 219 -20.70 -5.86 10.13
N TYR A 220 -20.46 -4.63 10.60
CA TYR A 220 -19.19 -4.22 11.19
C TYR A 220 -19.36 -3.88 12.67
N ARG A 221 -18.39 -4.29 13.49
CA ARG A 221 -18.32 -3.95 14.91
C ARG A 221 -16.94 -3.37 15.25
N TYR A 222 -16.93 -2.43 16.16
CA TYR A 222 -15.73 -1.69 16.57
C TYR A 222 -15.58 -1.73 18.08
N ASP A 223 -14.32 -1.61 18.53
CA ASP A 223 -14.03 -1.43 19.96
C ASP A 223 -14.12 0.04 20.38
N ARG A 224 -13.87 0.28 21.68
CA ARG A 224 -13.90 1.63 22.26
C ARG A 224 -12.88 2.60 21.66
N HIS A 225 -11.86 2.08 20.97
CA HIS A 225 -10.83 2.87 20.31
C HIS A 225 -11.14 3.15 18.83
N GLY A 226 -12.29 2.69 18.34
CA GLY A 226 -12.68 2.85 16.95
C GLY A 226 -12.04 1.86 15.99
N ARG A 227 -11.41 0.79 16.49
CA ARG A 227 -10.79 -0.24 15.65
C ARG A 227 -11.81 -1.30 15.30
N LEU A 228 -11.76 -1.79 14.05
CA LEU A 228 -12.61 -2.88 13.60
C LEU A 228 -12.25 -4.16 14.35
N THR A 229 -13.20 -4.70 15.11
CA THR A 229 -13.02 -5.97 15.86
C THR A 229 -13.69 -7.15 15.21
N GLU A 230 -14.79 -6.92 14.51
CA GLU A 230 -15.56 -7.99 13.88
C GLU A 230 -16.21 -7.51 12.58
N LYS A 231 -16.20 -8.38 11.59
CA LYS A 231 -16.92 -8.22 10.33
C LYS A 231 -17.61 -9.54 10.01
N THR A 232 -18.92 -9.53 9.83
CA THR A 232 -19.73 -10.72 9.57
C THR A 232 -20.36 -10.63 8.19
N ASP A 233 -20.25 -11.69 7.40
CA ASP A 233 -20.92 -11.79 6.11
C ASP A 233 -22.44 -11.79 6.30
N LEU A 234 -23.13 -11.01 5.47
CA LEU A 234 -24.60 -10.98 5.44
C LEU A 234 -25.11 -11.98 4.39
N ILE A 235 -26.13 -12.73 4.77
CA ILE A 235 -26.86 -13.61 3.87
C ILE A 235 -27.98 -12.79 3.23
N PRO A 236 -28.10 -12.73 1.89
CA PRO A 236 -29.18 -12.01 1.23
C PRO A 236 -30.56 -12.53 1.66
N GLU A 237 -31.53 -11.63 1.86
CA GLU A 237 -32.91 -11.99 2.13
C GLU A 237 -33.45 -12.84 0.95
N GLY A 238 -34.04 -14.00 1.24
CA GLY A 238 -34.57 -14.93 0.24
C GLY A 238 -33.53 -15.88 -0.36
N GLY A 239 -32.27 -15.76 0.02
CA GLY A 239 -31.24 -16.75 -0.30
C GLY A 239 -31.46 -18.03 0.51
N ILE A 240 -31.24 -19.20 -0.10
CA ILE A 240 -31.06 -20.44 0.67
C ILE A 240 -29.93 -20.12 1.65
N ARG A 241 -30.19 -20.31 2.95
CA ARG A 241 -29.12 -20.32 3.95
C ARG A 241 -28.15 -21.42 3.52
N THR A 242 -27.22 -21.05 2.65
CA THR A 242 -26.00 -21.79 2.55
C THR A 242 -25.29 -21.49 3.86
N ASP A 243 -24.79 -22.51 4.46
CA ASP A 243 -24.02 -22.45 5.71
C ASP A 243 -22.71 -21.64 5.58
N ASP A 244 -22.77 -20.51 4.87
CA ASP A 244 -21.62 -19.74 4.40
C ASP A 244 -21.37 -18.43 5.16
N GLU A 245 -22.15 -18.15 6.21
CA GLU A 245 -21.89 -16.99 7.05
C GLU A 245 -20.51 -17.10 7.68
N ARG A 246 -19.65 -16.16 7.36
CA ARG A 246 -18.27 -16.10 7.87
C ARG A 246 -18.11 -14.92 8.78
N THR A 247 -17.43 -15.15 9.88
CA THR A 247 -17.07 -14.09 10.82
C THR A 247 -15.57 -13.85 10.79
N HIS A 248 -15.21 -12.59 10.58
CA HIS A 248 -13.84 -12.12 10.61
C HIS A 248 -13.60 -11.39 11.93
N ARG A 249 -12.57 -11.78 12.67
CA ARG A 249 -12.20 -11.17 13.96
C ARG A 249 -10.80 -10.62 13.89
N TYR A 250 -10.64 -9.43 14.47
CA TYR A 250 -9.40 -8.65 14.45
C TYR A 250 -8.98 -8.33 15.88
N HIS A 251 -7.77 -8.68 16.24
CA HIS A 251 -7.19 -8.42 17.55
C HIS A 251 -5.96 -7.53 17.44
N TYR A 252 -5.86 -6.58 18.35
CA TYR A 252 -4.85 -5.54 18.32
C TYR A 252 -3.99 -5.61 19.58
N ASP A 253 -2.74 -5.18 19.48
CA ASP A 253 -1.87 -5.00 20.63
C ASP A 253 -2.13 -3.65 21.34
N SER A 254 -1.37 -3.38 22.41
CA SER A 254 -1.46 -2.15 23.17
C SER A 254 -1.05 -0.89 22.38
N GLN A 255 -0.41 -1.05 21.23
CA GLN A 255 -0.02 0.03 20.33
C GLN A 255 -0.95 0.15 19.12
N HIS A 256 -2.13 -0.46 19.20
CA HIS A 256 -3.18 -0.43 18.17
C HIS A 256 -2.79 -1.09 16.84
N ARG A 257 -1.85 -2.04 16.85
CA ARG A 257 -1.44 -2.81 15.66
C ARG A 257 -2.23 -4.10 15.59
N LEU A 258 -2.66 -4.46 14.38
CA LEU A 258 -3.33 -5.76 14.15
C LEU A 258 -2.32 -6.90 14.31
N VAL A 259 -2.46 -7.72 15.33
CA VAL A 259 -1.56 -8.84 15.63
C VAL A 259 -2.14 -10.20 15.32
N HIS A 260 -3.47 -10.33 15.31
CA HIS A 260 -4.14 -11.60 15.08
C HIS A 260 -5.45 -11.39 14.32
N TYR A 261 -5.66 -12.20 13.31
CA TYR A 261 -6.88 -12.23 12.50
C TYR A 261 -7.36 -13.67 12.40
N THR A 262 -8.67 -13.87 12.52
CA THR A 262 -9.32 -15.16 12.27
C THR A 262 -10.50 -14.99 11.35
N ARG A 263 -10.72 -15.97 10.49
CA ARG A 263 -11.96 -16.14 9.75
C ARG A 263 -12.55 -17.47 10.16
N THR A 264 -13.77 -17.46 10.68
CA THR A 264 -14.45 -18.63 11.18
C THR A 264 -15.75 -18.86 10.42
N GLN A 265 -16.18 -20.12 10.36
CA GLN A 265 -17.48 -20.54 9.89
C GLN A 265 -17.99 -21.61 10.88
N TYR A 266 -19.20 -21.47 11.39
CA TYR A 266 -19.71 -22.32 12.48
C TYR A 266 -18.77 -22.37 13.71
N GLU A 267 -18.18 -21.24 14.04
CA GLU A 267 -17.17 -21.09 15.08
C GLU A 267 -15.88 -21.92 14.87
N GLU A 268 -15.78 -22.61 13.74
CA GLU A 268 -14.55 -23.30 13.36
C GLU A 268 -13.63 -22.43 12.49
N PRO A 269 -12.33 -22.40 12.78
CA PRO A 269 -11.41 -21.56 12.04
C PRO A 269 -11.20 -22.06 10.61
N LEU A 270 -11.36 -21.16 9.64
CA LEU A 270 -11.00 -21.37 8.23
C LEU A 270 -9.60 -20.86 7.94
N VAL A 271 -9.26 -19.72 8.54
CA VAL A 271 -7.98 -19.03 8.38
C VAL A 271 -7.63 -18.39 9.71
N GLU A 272 -6.36 -18.50 10.07
CA GLU A 272 -5.76 -17.76 11.16
C GLU A 272 -4.52 -17.05 10.62
N SER A 273 -4.35 -15.78 10.94
CA SER A 273 -3.17 -15.01 10.59
C SER A 273 -2.60 -14.33 11.83
N ARG A 274 -1.28 -14.36 11.96
CA ARG A 274 -0.55 -13.63 12.99
C ARG A 274 0.52 -12.77 12.37
N TYR A 275 0.74 -11.61 12.94
CA TYR A 275 1.61 -10.59 12.38
C TYR A 275 2.72 -10.25 13.37
N LEU A 276 3.93 -10.11 12.85
CA LEU A 276 5.07 -9.61 13.61
C LEU A 276 5.40 -8.19 13.17
N TYR A 277 5.71 -7.35 14.14
CA TYR A 277 6.10 -5.95 13.92
C TYR A 277 7.48 -5.69 14.48
N ASP A 278 8.19 -4.77 13.85
CA ASP A 278 9.42 -4.24 14.40
C ASP A 278 9.13 -3.13 15.44
N PRO A 279 10.15 -2.67 16.17
CA PRO A 279 9.95 -1.64 17.18
C PRO A 279 9.39 -0.31 16.66
N LEU A 280 9.54 -0.03 15.36
CA LEU A 280 9.01 1.17 14.71
C LEU A 280 7.56 1.02 14.22
N GLY A 281 6.96 -0.16 14.40
CA GLY A 281 5.58 -0.42 14.00
C GLY A 281 5.42 -0.88 12.56
N ARG A 282 6.50 -1.23 11.88
CA ARG A 282 6.47 -1.80 10.53
C ARG A 282 6.23 -3.31 10.61
N ARG A 283 5.34 -3.83 9.80
CA ARG A 283 5.06 -5.27 9.78
C ARG A 283 6.20 -6.00 9.06
N VAL A 284 6.87 -6.90 9.76
CA VAL A 284 8.00 -7.69 9.24
C VAL A 284 7.60 -9.11 8.83
N ALA A 285 6.51 -9.64 9.37
CA ALA A 285 6.03 -10.96 9.00
C ALA A 285 4.51 -11.09 9.06
N LYS A 286 3.99 -11.93 8.17
CA LYS A 286 2.63 -12.44 8.18
C LYS A 286 2.71 -13.97 8.14
N ARG A 287 2.13 -14.62 9.13
CA ARG A 287 2.03 -16.07 9.20
C ARG A 287 0.59 -16.49 9.06
N VAL A 288 0.27 -17.36 8.10
CA VAL A 288 -1.10 -17.76 7.77
C VAL A 288 -1.24 -19.27 7.87
N TRP A 289 -2.17 -19.69 8.71
CA TRP A 289 -2.65 -21.07 8.78
C TRP A 289 -3.99 -21.15 8.06
N ARG A 290 -4.13 -22.15 7.18
CA ARG A 290 -5.37 -22.37 6.42
C ARG A 290 -5.93 -23.73 6.74
N ARG A 291 -7.26 -23.85 6.68
CA ARG A 291 -7.93 -25.14 6.83
C ARG A 291 -7.60 -26.01 5.62
N GLU A 292 -7.12 -27.20 5.90
CA GLU A 292 -6.77 -28.22 4.90
C GLU A 292 -7.17 -29.62 5.39
N ARG A 293 -7.31 -30.57 4.48
CA ARG A 293 -7.50 -31.96 4.82
C ARG A 293 -6.17 -32.59 5.23
N ASP A 294 -6.17 -33.22 6.38
CA ASP A 294 -5.04 -34.05 6.80
C ASP A 294 -5.09 -35.44 6.11
N LEU A 295 -4.09 -36.28 6.41
CA LEU A 295 -4.00 -37.64 5.88
C LEU A 295 -5.17 -38.56 6.27
N THR A 296 -5.94 -38.22 7.28
CA THR A 296 -7.13 -38.95 7.74
C THR A 296 -8.42 -38.41 7.15
N GLY A 297 -8.35 -37.34 6.36
CA GLY A 297 -9.50 -36.69 5.73
C GLY A 297 -10.19 -35.65 6.60
N TRP A 298 -9.71 -35.42 7.83
CA TRP A 298 -10.26 -34.38 8.71
C TRP A 298 -9.76 -32.98 8.30
N MET A 299 -10.68 -32.02 8.36
CA MET A 299 -10.36 -30.62 8.08
C MET A 299 -9.85 -29.93 9.34
N SER A 300 -8.63 -29.45 9.32
CA SER A 300 -8.01 -28.68 10.41
C SER A 300 -7.12 -27.57 9.87
N LEU A 301 -6.73 -26.63 10.72
CA LEU A 301 -5.70 -25.66 10.31
C LEU A 301 -4.39 -26.39 10.06
N SER A 302 -3.65 -25.92 9.06
CA SER A 302 -2.32 -26.46 8.72
C SER A 302 -1.37 -26.41 9.92
N ARG A 303 -0.51 -27.41 10.07
CA ARG A 303 0.44 -27.49 11.20
C ARG A 303 1.50 -26.40 11.12
N LYS A 304 1.93 -26.07 9.90
CA LYS A 304 2.91 -25.01 9.63
C LYS A 304 2.25 -23.84 8.93
N PRO A 305 2.55 -22.60 9.31
CA PRO A 305 2.06 -21.44 8.61
C PRO A 305 2.79 -21.24 7.29
N GLN A 306 2.10 -20.61 6.35
CA GLN A 306 2.73 -19.95 5.22
C GLN A 306 3.24 -18.60 5.70
N VAL A 307 4.52 -18.33 5.60
CA VAL A 307 5.15 -17.10 6.09
C VAL A 307 5.48 -16.18 4.93
N THR A 308 5.13 -14.92 5.09
CA THR A 308 5.56 -13.83 4.22
C THR A 308 6.37 -12.84 5.04
N TRP A 309 7.58 -12.52 4.59
CA TRP A 309 8.49 -11.59 5.21
C TRP A 309 8.51 -10.26 4.46
N TYR A 310 8.59 -9.16 5.18
CA TYR A 310 8.57 -7.80 4.65
C TYR A 310 9.83 -7.06 5.06
N GLY A 311 10.66 -6.68 4.10
CA GLY A 311 11.87 -5.90 4.31
C GLY A 311 11.63 -4.42 4.07
N TRP A 312 12.21 -3.58 4.92
CA TRP A 312 11.97 -2.15 4.96
C TRP A 312 13.26 -1.35 4.79
N ASP A 313 13.11 -0.21 4.15
CA ASP A 313 14.08 0.88 4.09
C ASP A 313 13.38 2.16 4.55
N GLY A 314 13.57 2.57 5.81
CA GLY A 314 12.77 3.60 6.43
C GLY A 314 11.28 3.26 6.36
N ASP A 315 10.48 4.16 5.83
CA ASP A 315 9.04 3.96 5.66
C ASP A 315 8.66 3.25 4.35
N ARG A 316 9.64 2.80 3.57
CA ARG A 316 9.42 2.11 2.29
C ARG A 316 9.54 0.61 2.44
N LEU A 317 8.51 -0.11 2.00
CA LEU A 317 8.56 -1.55 1.81
C LEU A 317 9.41 -1.87 0.57
N THR A 318 10.53 -2.55 0.76
CA THR A 318 11.50 -2.84 -0.31
C THR A 318 11.41 -4.27 -0.83
N THR A 319 11.11 -5.22 0.06
CA THR A 319 11.05 -6.64 -0.32
C THR A 319 9.86 -7.34 0.29
N ILE A 320 9.32 -8.30 -0.46
CA ILE A 320 8.33 -9.26 0.02
C ILE A 320 8.87 -10.65 -0.34
N GLN A 321 9.06 -11.51 0.66
CA GLN A 321 9.60 -12.86 0.50
C GLN A 321 8.60 -13.86 1.07
N ASN A 322 8.32 -14.91 0.31
CA ASN A 322 7.51 -16.03 0.76
C ASN A 322 8.42 -17.22 1.04
N ASP A 323 8.20 -17.89 2.16
CA ASP A 323 8.78 -19.22 2.39
C ASP A 323 8.11 -20.19 1.41
N ARG A 324 8.89 -20.79 0.55
CA ARG A 324 8.46 -21.88 -0.35
C ARG A 324 8.93 -23.22 0.18
#